data_71a0a76c8af6e63819dfdb7b91e30370
#
_entry.id   71a0a76c8af6e63819dfdb7b91e30370
#
_cell.length_a   1.000
_cell.length_b   1.000
_cell.length_c   1.000
_cell.angle_alpha   90.00
_cell.angle_beta   90.00
_cell.angle_gamma   90.00
#
_symmetry.space_group_name_H-M   'P 1'
#
loop_
_entity.id
_entity.type
_entity.pdbx_description
1 polymer ?
#
loop_
_entity_poly.entity_id
_entity_poly.type
_entity_poly.pdbx_seq_one_letter_code
_entity_poly.pdbx_strand_id
1 'polypeptide(L)'
;MQALPPDVMARRATSGPEAGSELRRVGVGALLAASLLTLSGVAAGDPGTAVWSVVHVLVVLVAVVLARWRPVRRLIVLALGAYALALTAATLVTGSRAWLETVEGVRVTLYGANPNVLAAGLVTAAAGWAAVAPRRRWVWWFWPLVALAVVYTGSRAGVGALLAAGAAWLVLEVILRRRHALLVIVLFGGLVAAAALVWQRGVVEATPNLLAAPSDFTQLAWDSRNAERFLVVEDAAPGPFEGTRAQRLIATAAADASLVVYQSVGRSEVGVPYVTSIYLRADVPQRVRLNSNLASLVCEVDEVWRRCVTPVRDGNDRSMNQFKLHTASRGGTFDVYAFGAQYERGVEVSAFTDARPRWIPQAMVRRLDLRRLDLAPAGRVGSLQAGWSIVREQPWFGIGHARAPDAFLERTRAAGTEVLTYAHNLLVQVLAVHGVVGLAGWLVLVVAVLSAVSGEGRRRLAPLLIALLLLATWDVTFFAPSGFLPMTLAIAWCAGTSDDDARSPTVKRPNST
;
A
#
# COMPACT_ATOMS: atom_id res chain seq x y z
N MET A 1 -51.12 -31.31 -3.98
CA MET A 1 -49.73 -31.62 -3.69
C MET A 1 -49.20 -32.50 -4.81
N GLN A 2 -48.46 -31.95 -5.78
CA GLN A 2 -47.81 -32.74 -6.82
C GLN A 2 -46.57 -33.40 -6.23
N ALA A 3 -46.49 -34.71 -6.29
CA ALA A 3 -45.29 -35.47 -5.86
C ALA A 3 -44.11 -35.05 -6.75
N LEU A 4 -42.97 -34.71 -6.11
CA LEU A 4 -41.74 -34.40 -6.83
C LEU A 4 -41.29 -35.62 -7.66
N PRO A 5 -40.80 -35.40 -8.88
CA PRO A 5 -40.26 -36.48 -9.71
C PRO A 5 -39.21 -37.30 -8.98
N PRO A 6 -39.19 -38.63 -9.14
CA PRO A 6 -38.27 -39.53 -8.40
C PRO A 6 -36.80 -39.22 -8.61
N ASP A 7 -36.41 -38.70 -9.74
CA ASP A 7 -35.04 -38.24 -10.07
C ASP A 7 -34.61 -37.00 -9.25
N VAL A 8 -35.54 -36.18 -8.79
CA VAL A 8 -35.22 -35.04 -7.89
C VAL A 8 -34.99 -35.53 -6.47
N MET A 9 -35.70 -36.59 -6.05
CA MET A 9 -35.48 -37.23 -4.76
C MET A 9 -34.15 -38.03 -4.71
N ALA A 10 -33.84 -38.76 -5.77
CA ALA A 10 -32.59 -39.52 -5.88
C ALA A 10 -31.37 -38.60 -5.85
N ARG A 11 -31.40 -37.44 -6.51
CA ARG A 11 -30.30 -36.44 -6.45
C ARG A 11 -30.12 -35.80 -5.08
N ARG A 12 -31.15 -35.68 -4.24
CA ARG A 12 -31.03 -35.19 -2.86
C ARG A 12 -30.37 -36.21 -1.91
N ALA A 13 -30.57 -37.50 -2.18
CA ALA A 13 -30.01 -38.57 -1.34
C ALA A 13 -28.50 -38.78 -1.56
N THR A 14 -27.95 -38.44 -2.74
CA THR A 14 -26.54 -38.67 -3.09
C THR A 14 -25.60 -37.53 -2.65
N SER A 15 -26.12 -36.34 -2.32
CA SER A 15 -25.30 -35.19 -1.93
C SER A 15 -24.87 -35.18 -0.44
N GLY A 16 -25.43 -36.08 0.39
CA GLY A 16 -25.19 -36.10 1.83
C GLY A 16 -23.79 -36.58 2.28
N PRO A 17 -23.27 -37.72 1.77
CA PRO A 17 -22.02 -38.29 2.32
C PRO A 17 -20.76 -37.55 1.87
N GLU A 18 -20.73 -36.95 0.67
CA GLU A 18 -19.55 -36.24 0.16
C GLU A 18 -19.31 -34.92 0.90
N ALA A 19 -20.35 -34.16 1.19
CA ALA A 19 -20.24 -32.90 1.93
C ALA A 19 -19.69 -33.08 3.36
N GLY A 20 -20.02 -34.20 4.01
CA GLY A 20 -19.48 -34.58 5.32
C GLY A 20 -17.99 -34.92 5.28
N SER A 21 -17.54 -35.56 4.20
CA SER A 21 -16.13 -35.93 4.03
C SER A 21 -15.22 -34.74 3.81
N GLU A 22 -15.67 -33.73 3.06
CA GLU A 22 -14.92 -32.50 2.84
C GLU A 22 -14.75 -31.66 4.11
N LEU A 23 -15.85 -31.50 4.89
CA LEU A 23 -15.76 -30.81 6.19
C LEU A 23 -14.81 -31.50 7.14
N ARG A 24 -14.82 -32.83 7.16
CA ARG A 24 -13.90 -33.60 7.99
C ARG A 24 -12.45 -33.36 7.57
N ARG A 25 -12.16 -33.31 6.27
CA ARG A 25 -10.79 -33.01 5.77
C ARG A 25 -10.35 -31.59 6.17
N VAL A 26 -11.20 -30.58 6.01
CA VAL A 26 -10.89 -29.21 6.43
C VAL A 26 -10.69 -29.14 7.94
N GLY A 27 -11.56 -29.80 8.73
CA GLY A 27 -11.45 -29.84 10.18
C GLY A 27 -10.15 -30.48 10.65
N VAL A 28 -9.78 -31.64 10.09
CA VAL A 28 -8.52 -32.33 10.41
C VAL A 28 -7.31 -31.46 10.00
N GLY A 29 -7.34 -30.88 8.80
CA GLY A 29 -6.28 -29.98 8.35
C GLY A 29 -6.14 -28.73 9.23
N ALA A 30 -7.25 -28.14 9.64
CA ALA A 30 -7.25 -26.98 10.53
C ALA A 30 -6.70 -27.32 11.93
N LEU A 31 -7.07 -28.48 12.48
CA LEU A 31 -6.53 -28.95 13.76
C LEU A 31 -5.03 -29.20 13.67
N LEU A 32 -4.56 -29.86 12.62
CA LEU A 32 -3.13 -30.09 12.41
C LEU A 32 -2.37 -28.76 12.25
N ALA A 33 -2.91 -27.82 11.47
CA ALA A 33 -2.34 -26.50 11.31
C ALA A 33 -2.26 -25.74 12.64
N ALA A 34 -3.35 -25.73 13.42
CA ALA A 34 -3.39 -25.11 14.73
C ALA A 34 -2.35 -25.74 15.68
N SER A 35 -2.21 -27.06 15.66
CA SER A 35 -1.22 -27.78 16.48
C SER A 35 0.22 -27.39 16.11
N LEU A 36 0.56 -27.37 14.83
CA LEU A 36 1.89 -26.97 14.35
C LEU A 36 2.22 -25.52 14.67
N LEU A 37 1.26 -24.62 14.49
CA LEU A 37 1.42 -23.18 14.78
C LEU A 37 1.53 -22.92 16.29
N THR A 38 0.75 -23.63 17.10
CA THR A 38 0.85 -23.57 18.56
C THR A 38 2.21 -24.09 19.04
N LEU A 39 2.66 -25.23 18.51
CA LEU A 39 3.96 -25.80 18.83
C LEU A 39 5.09 -24.81 18.49
N SER A 40 5.01 -24.17 17.32
CA SER A 40 5.98 -23.16 16.91
C SER A 40 6.02 -21.97 17.90
N GLY A 41 4.85 -21.41 18.26
CA GLY A 41 4.80 -20.26 19.18
C GLY A 41 5.28 -20.58 20.59
N VAL A 42 4.89 -21.75 21.12
CA VAL A 42 5.32 -22.22 22.45
C VAL A 42 6.82 -22.48 22.47
N ALA A 43 7.35 -23.19 21.45
CA ALA A 43 8.77 -23.49 21.35
C ALA A 43 9.64 -22.24 21.12
N ALA A 44 9.09 -21.21 20.44
CA ALA A 44 9.73 -19.90 20.34
C ALA A 44 9.70 -19.10 21.66
N GLY A 45 9.00 -19.58 22.69
CA GLY A 45 8.83 -18.87 23.95
C GLY A 45 7.90 -17.65 23.84
N ASP A 46 7.00 -17.64 22.86
CA ASP A 46 6.05 -16.57 22.61
C ASP A 46 4.61 -17.11 22.54
N PRO A 47 3.91 -17.22 23.68
CA PRO A 47 2.54 -17.68 23.71
C PRO A 47 1.57 -16.76 22.95
N GLY A 48 1.89 -15.49 22.80
CA GLY A 48 1.11 -14.54 21.99
C GLY A 48 1.07 -14.96 20.53
N THR A 49 2.19 -15.42 19.98
CA THR A 49 2.27 -15.98 18.62
C THR A 49 1.37 -17.20 18.46
N ALA A 50 1.36 -18.11 19.44
CA ALA A 50 0.50 -19.29 19.43
C ALA A 50 -1.00 -18.90 19.42
N VAL A 51 -1.41 -17.98 20.31
CA VAL A 51 -2.80 -17.50 20.40
C VAL A 51 -3.23 -16.83 19.09
N TRP A 52 -2.44 -15.91 18.55
CA TRP A 52 -2.74 -15.24 17.28
C TRP A 52 -2.93 -16.21 16.14
N SER A 53 -2.05 -17.20 16.04
CA SER A 53 -2.10 -18.22 14.97
C SER A 53 -3.37 -19.07 15.08
N VAL A 54 -3.73 -19.49 16.28
CA VAL A 54 -4.98 -20.24 16.52
C VAL A 54 -6.20 -19.41 16.15
N VAL A 55 -6.23 -18.14 16.55
CA VAL A 55 -7.33 -17.22 16.18
C VAL A 55 -7.51 -17.14 14.66
N HIS A 56 -6.41 -17.00 13.89
CA HIS A 56 -6.49 -16.97 12.43
C HIS A 56 -7.05 -18.28 11.85
N VAL A 57 -6.59 -19.42 12.34
CA VAL A 57 -7.11 -20.74 11.90
C VAL A 57 -8.60 -20.84 12.20
N LEU A 58 -9.04 -20.43 13.40
CA LEU A 58 -10.45 -20.46 13.79
C LEU A 58 -11.30 -19.53 12.92
N VAL A 59 -10.83 -18.33 12.64
CA VAL A 59 -11.54 -17.37 11.75
C VAL A 59 -11.76 -17.97 10.36
N VAL A 60 -10.72 -18.59 9.78
CA VAL A 60 -10.84 -19.27 8.47
C VAL A 60 -11.82 -20.43 8.55
N LEU A 61 -11.71 -21.29 9.56
CA LEU A 61 -12.58 -22.44 9.74
C LEU A 61 -14.05 -22.04 9.90
N VAL A 62 -14.32 -21.08 10.79
CA VAL A 62 -15.67 -20.55 11.03
C VAL A 62 -16.24 -19.95 9.75
N ALA A 63 -15.46 -19.17 9.02
CA ALA A 63 -15.89 -18.58 7.75
C ALA A 63 -16.26 -19.66 6.71
N VAL A 64 -15.45 -20.72 6.57
CA VAL A 64 -15.73 -21.84 5.65
C VAL A 64 -16.99 -22.60 6.05
N VAL A 65 -17.18 -22.87 7.35
CA VAL A 65 -18.38 -23.55 7.85
C VAL A 65 -19.64 -22.71 7.62
N LEU A 66 -19.60 -21.43 8.00
CA LEU A 66 -20.73 -20.51 7.85
C LEU A 66 -21.09 -20.26 6.39
N ALA A 67 -20.12 -20.22 5.48
CA ALA A 67 -20.36 -19.99 4.06
C ALA A 67 -21.14 -21.12 3.37
N ARG A 68 -21.32 -22.28 4.02
CA ARG A 68 -22.24 -23.34 3.50
C ARG A 68 -23.71 -22.92 3.53
N TRP A 69 -24.07 -21.95 4.35
CA TRP A 69 -25.44 -21.45 4.40
C TRP A 69 -25.67 -20.39 3.32
N ARG A 70 -26.66 -20.59 2.45
CA ARG A 70 -26.97 -19.64 1.37
C ARG A 70 -27.16 -18.18 1.82
N PRO A 71 -27.85 -17.89 2.95
CA PRO A 71 -27.95 -16.52 3.45
C PRO A 71 -26.59 -15.89 3.76
N VAL A 72 -25.70 -16.65 4.42
CA VAL A 72 -24.35 -16.17 4.77
C VAL A 72 -23.52 -15.91 3.52
N ARG A 73 -23.61 -16.76 2.49
CA ARG A 73 -22.95 -16.50 1.21
C ARG A 73 -23.39 -15.19 0.57
N ARG A 74 -24.68 -14.87 0.63
CA ARG A 74 -25.20 -13.58 0.13
C ARG A 74 -24.62 -12.40 0.93
N LEU A 75 -24.55 -12.53 2.26
CA LEU A 75 -23.93 -11.52 3.12
C LEU A 75 -22.44 -11.33 2.81
N ILE A 76 -21.70 -12.41 2.57
CA ILE A 76 -20.28 -12.34 2.17
C ILE A 76 -20.12 -11.53 0.87
N VAL A 77 -20.95 -11.80 -0.15
CA VAL A 77 -20.91 -11.05 -1.42
C VAL A 77 -21.19 -9.56 -1.19
N LEU A 78 -22.19 -9.25 -0.37
CA LEU A 78 -22.54 -7.86 -0.04
C LEU A 78 -21.44 -7.18 0.78
N ALA A 79 -20.90 -7.88 1.78
CA ALA A 79 -19.84 -7.35 2.63
C ALA A 79 -18.55 -7.08 1.84
N LEU A 80 -18.12 -8.02 0.98
CA LEU A 80 -16.96 -7.82 0.11
C LEU A 80 -17.18 -6.67 -0.87
N GLY A 81 -18.36 -6.59 -1.47
CA GLY A 81 -18.70 -5.48 -2.37
C GLY A 81 -18.72 -4.14 -1.66
N ALA A 82 -19.38 -4.05 -0.52
CA ALA A 82 -19.45 -2.83 0.29
C ALA A 82 -18.03 -2.40 0.76
N TYR A 83 -17.23 -3.35 1.23
CA TYR A 83 -15.86 -3.08 1.66
C TYR A 83 -14.99 -2.59 0.50
N ALA A 84 -15.03 -3.27 -0.66
CA ALA A 84 -14.27 -2.87 -1.83
C ALA A 84 -14.68 -1.47 -2.33
N LEU A 85 -15.99 -1.18 -2.38
CA LEU A 85 -16.52 0.12 -2.77
C LEU A 85 -16.11 1.22 -1.78
N ALA A 86 -16.31 0.99 -0.47
CA ALA A 86 -15.98 1.95 0.57
C ALA A 86 -14.48 2.28 0.59
N LEU A 87 -13.62 1.24 0.52
CA LEU A 87 -12.18 1.41 0.52
C LEU A 87 -11.70 2.17 -0.73
N THR A 88 -12.27 1.83 -1.90
CA THR A 88 -11.95 2.53 -3.17
C THR A 88 -12.42 3.98 -3.13
N ALA A 89 -13.66 4.24 -2.72
CA ALA A 89 -14.20 5.59 -2.62
C ALA A 89 -13.41 6.45 -1.64
N ALA A 90 -13.12 5.93 -0.45
CA ALA A 90 -12.30 6.64 0.54
C ALA A 90 -10.90 6.96 0.01
N THR A 91 -10.26 6.01 -0.69
CA THR A 91 -8.93 6.23 -1.29
C THR A 91 -8.99 7.26 -2.41
N LEU A 92 -10.01 7.24 -3.26
CA LEU A 92 -10.18 8.21 -4.33
C LEU A 92 -10.46 9.61 -3.80
N VAL A 93 -11.33 9.74 -2.78
CA VAL A 93 -11.63 11.04 -2.15
C VAL A 93 -10.39 11.62 -1.47
N THR A 94 -9.67 10.81 -0.69
CA THR A 94 -8.44 11.24 -0.04
C THR A 94 -7.35 11.54 -1.07
N GLY A 95 -7.21 10.71 -2.11
CA GLY A 95 -6.25 10.90 -3.18
C GLY A 95 -6.53 12.14 -4.01
N SER A 96 -7.78 12.42 -4.34
CA SER A 96 -8.16 13.63 -5.09
C SER A 96 -7.91 14.91 -4.27
N ARG A 97 -8.18 14.91 -2.96
CA ARG A 97 -7.84 16.02 -2.07
C ARG A 97 -6.33 16.21 -1.99
N ALA A 98 -5.58 15.17 -1.68
CA ALA A 98 -4.12 15.23 -1.66
C ALA A 98 -3.54 15.66 -3.01
N TRP A 99 -4.18 15.31 -4.11
CA TRP A 99 -3.78 15.73 -5.46
C TRP A 99 -4.04 17.20 -5.73
N LEU A 100 -5.17 17.73 -5.27
CA LEU A 100 -5.50 19.15 -5.44
C LEU A 100 -4.67 20.04 -4.50
N GLU A 101 -4.31 19.52 -3.33
CA GLU A 101 -3.60 20.25 -2.28
C GLU A 101 -2.07 20.10 -2.36
N THR A 102 -1.54 19.07 -3.05
CA THR A 102 -0.10 18.80 -3.11
C THR A 102 0.38 18.56 -4.53
N VAL A 103 1.31 19.36 -4.99
CA VAL A 103 1.93 19.20 -6.32
C VAL A 103 2.82 17.97 -6.41
N GLU A 104 3.33 17.45 -5.28
CA GLU A 104 4.11 16.21 -5.22
C GLU A 104 3.49 15.19 -4.28
N GLY A 105 2.94 14.15 -4.88
CA GLY A 105 2.16 13.11 -4.26
C GLY A 105 2.61 12.61 -2.91
N VAL A 106 1.93 13.08 -1.90
CA VAL A 106 1.83 12.34 -0.66
C VAL A 106 1.16 11.02 -1.00
N ARG A 107 1.80 9.91 -0.64
CA ARG A 107 1.18 8.58 -0.78
C ARG A 107 -0.08 8.55 0.05
N VAL A 108 -1.20 8.24 -0.60
CA VAL A 108 -2.47 8.15 0.13
C VAL A 108 -2.40 7.06 1.18
N THR A 109 -2.66 7.45 2.40
CA THR A 109 -2.84 6.56 3.55
C THR A 109 -4.24 6.80 4.11
N LEU A 110 -4.89 5.75 4.55
CA LEU A 110 -6.14 5.88 5.31
C LEU A 110 -5.85 5.50 6.76
N TYR A 111 -6.23 6.36 7.69
CA TYR A 111 -6.04 6.13 9.14
C TYR A 111 -4.60 5.81 9.55
N GLY A 112 -3.60 6.44 8.90
CA GLY A 112 -2.19 6.19 9.17
C GLY A 112 -1.66 4.84 8.69
N ALA A 113 -2.45 4.05 7.97
CA ALA A 113 -2.02 2.77 7.44
C ALA A 113 -0.92 2.93 6.38
N ASN A 114 0.05 2.03 6.37
CA ASN A 114 1.07 1.99 5.32
C ASN A 114 0.41 1.92 3.93
N PRO A 115 0.81 2.75 2.95
CA PRO A 115 0.23 2.75 1.60
C PRO A 115 0.27 1.38 0.90
N ASN A 116 1.23 0.52 1.22
CA ASN A 116 1.27 -0.85 0.68
C ASN A 116 0.15 -1.72 1.28
N VAL A 117 -0.17 -1.54 2.57
CA VAL A 117 -1.31 -2.20 3.24
C VAL A 117 -2.62 -1.78 2.59
N LEU A 118 -2.77 -0.48 2.30
CA LEU A 118 -3.96 0.05 1.62
C LEU A 118 -4.08 -0.53 0.20
N ALA A 119 -2.98 -0.55 -0.57
CA ALA A 119 -2.97 -1.13 -1.91
C ALA A 119 -3.30 -2.63 -1.90
N ALA A 120 -2.74 -3.38 -0.95
CA ALA A 120 -3.06 -4.80 -0.78
C ALA A 120 -4.54 -5.00 -0.46
N GLY A 121 -5.11 -4.19 0.44
CA GLY A 121 -6.53 -4.20 0.78
C GLY A 121 -7.43 -3.93 -0.43
N LEU A 122 -7.10 -2.93 -1.25
CA LEU A 122 -7.82 -2.60 -2.49
C LEU A 122 -7.81 -3.76 -3.47
N VAL A 123 -6.63 -4.34 -3.75
CA VAL A 123 -6.49 -5.44 -4.72
C VAL A 123 -7.18 -6.70 -4.23
N THR A 124 -7.01 -7.07 -2.95
CA THR A 124 -7.62 -8.30 -2.39
C THR A 124 -9.13 -8.18 -2.27
N ALA A 125 -9.65 -7.01 -1.89
CA ALA A 125 -11.09 -6.76 -1.83
C ALA A 125 -11.73 -6.82 -3.21
N ALA A 126 -11.12 -6.17 -4.21
CA ALA A 126 -11.62 -6.16 -5.58
C ALA A 126 -11.56 -7.54 -6.24
N ALA A 127 -10.42 -8.25 -6.11
CA ALA A 127 -10.25 -9.59 -6.65
C ALA A 127 -11.16 -10.62 -5.92
N GLY A 128 -11.29 -10.50 -4.60
CA GLY A 128 -12.20 -11.31 -3.81
C GLY A 128 -13.65 -11.10 -4.22
N TRP A 129 -14.05 -9.85 -4.40
CA TRP A 129 -15.40 -9.54 -4.87
C TRP A 129 -15.66 -10.05 -6.29
N ALA A 130 -14.72 -9.89 -7.21
CA ALA A 130 -14.81 -10.44 -8.56
C ALA A 130 -14.94 -11.98 -8.55
N ALA A 131 -14.26 -12.67 -7.65
CA ALA A 131 -14.36 -14.13 -7.50
C ALA A 131 -15.78 -14.58 -7.09
N VAL A 132 -16.44 -13.83 -6.21
CA VAL A 132 -17.76 -14.19 -5.67
C VAL A 132 -18.95 -13.63 -6.47
N ALA A 133 -18.74 -12.60 -7.30
CA ALA A 133 -19.77 -11.93 -8.09
C ALA A 133 -19.53 -11.96 -9.62
N PRO A 134 -19.08 -13.06 -10.23
CA PRO A 134 -18.50 -13.08 -11.58
C PRO A 134 -19.46 -12.73 -12.73
N ARG A 135 -20.77 -12.79 -12.51
CA ARG A 135 -21.75 -12.60 -13.58
C ARG A 135 -22.32 -11.19 -13.68
N ARG A 136 -21.94 -10.29 -12.80
CA ARG A 136 -22.48 -8.92 -12.81
C ARG A 136 -21.61 -8.02 -13.67
N ARG A 137 -22.11 -7.58 -14.82
CA ARG A 137 -21.38 -6.73 -15.79
C ARG A 137 -20.82 -5.45 -15.17
N TRP A 138 -21.45 -4.89 -14.14
CA TRP A 138 -21.00 -3.67 -13.48
C TRP A 138 -19.71 -3.86 -12.66
N VAL A 139 -19.33 -5.08 -12.26
CA VAL A 139 -18.02 -5.36 -11.63
C VAL A 139 -16.86 -4.92 -12.53
N TRP A 140 -17.06 -4.94 -13.86
CA TRP A 140 -16.06 -4.52 -14.84
C TRP A 140 -15.76 -3.03 -14.79
N TRP A 141 -16.77 -2.20 -14.57
CA TRP A 141 -16.61 -0.76 -14.45
C TRP A 141 -15.91 -0.35 -13.14
N PHE A 142 -15.86 -1.27 -12.19
CA PHE A 142 -15.22 -1.02 -10.91
C PHE A 142 -13.68 -1.13 -10.98
N TRP A 143 -13.13 -1.99 -11.86
CA TRP A 143 -11.69 -2.17 -11.97
C TRP A 143 -10.89 -0.91 -12.30
N PRO A 144 -11.29 -0.04 -13.23
CA PRO A 144 -10.62 1.23 -13.47
C PRO A 144 -10.56 2.13 -12.22
N LEU A 145 -11.62 2.15 -11.42
CA LEU A 145 -11.65 2.92 -10.17
C LEU A 145 -10.68 2.35 -9.13
N VAL A 146 -10.60 1.02 -9.00
CA VAL A 146 -9.62 0.34 -8.15
C VAL A 146 -8.20 0.61 -8.65
N ALA A 147 -7.98 0.55 -9.96
CA ALA A 147 -6.68 0.83 -10.55
C ALA A 147 -6.21 2.26 -10.22
N LEU A 148 -7.08 3.25 -10.37
CA LEU A 148 -6.80 4.63 -10.00
C LEU A 148 -6.52 4.77 -8.50
N ALA A 149 -7.32 4.12 -7.64
CA ALA A 149 -7.09 4.12 -6.20
C ALA A 149 -5.75 3.49 -5.82
N VAL A 150 -5.36 2.37 -6.45
CA VAL A 150 -4.05 1.73 -6.25
C VAL A 150 -2.91 2.64 -6.71
N VAL A 151 -3.07 3.34 -7.82
CA VAL A 151 -2.09 4.34 -8.29
C VAL A 151 -1.90 5.44 -7.26
N TYR A 152 -2.96 5.96 -6.64
CA TYR A 152 -2.87 6.97 -5.57
C TYR A 152 -2.09 6.50 -4.34
N THR A 153 -2.06 5.20 -4.06
CA THR A 153 -1.21 4.69 -2.97
C THR A 153 0.29 4.76 -3.30
N GLY A 154 0.67 4.88 -4.57
CA GLY A 154 2.06 4.82 -5.03
C GLY A 154 2.74 3.48 -4.72
N SER A 155 1.98 2.40 -4.54
CA SER A 155 2.51 1.07 -4.23
C SER A 155 2.84 0.29 -5.50
N ARG A 156 4.13 0.07 -5.77
CA ARG A 156 4.58 -0.78 -6.89
C ARG A 156 4.05 -2.21 -6.79
N ALA A 157 4.07 -2.77 -5.57
CA ALA A 157 3.55 -4.09 -5.30
C ALA A 157 2.04 -4.19 -5.58
N GLY A 158 1.28 -3.14 -5.18
CA GLY A 158 -0.15 -3.05 -5.47
C GLY A 158 -0.45 -2.99 -6.95
N VAL A 159 0.28 -2.17 -7.70
CA VAL A 159 0.13 -2.07 -9.17
C VAL A 159 0.48 -3.40 -9.84
N GLY A 160 1.61 -4.02 -9.46
CA GLY A 160 2.01 -5.33 -10.00
C GLY A 160 0.98 -6.42 -9.71
N ALA A 161 0.46 -6.49 -8.49
CA ALA A 161 -0.56 -7.45 -8.09
C ALA A 161 -1.90 -7.23 -8.83
N LEU A 162 -2.30 -5.97 -9.02
CA LEU A 162 -3.50 -5.62 -9.79
C LEU A 162 -3.38 -6.05 -11.26
N LEU A 163 -2.24 -5.77 -11.89
CA LEU A 163 -1.95 -6.18 -13.26
C LEU A 163 -1.96 -7.69 -13.41
N ALA A 164 -1.36 -8.41 -12.47
CA ALA A 164 -1.33 -9.87 -12.50
C ALA A 164 -2.71 -10.49 -12.25
N ALA A 165 -3.49 -9.95 -11.31
CA ALA A 165 -4.89 -10.38 -11.10
C ALA A 165 -5.72 -10.15 -12.36
N GLY A 166 -5.58 -8.99 -12.99
CA GLY A 166 -6.24 -8.65 -14.24
C GLY A 166 -5.83 -9.57 -15.40
N ALA A 167 -4.55 -9.83 -15.55
CA ALA A 167 -4.02 -10.75 -16.56
C ALA A 167 -4.49 -12.20 -16.34
N ALA A 168 -4.42 -12.70 -15.10
CA ALA A 168 -4.91 -14.03 -14.75
C ALA A 168 -6.39 -14.18 -15.04
N TRP A 169 -7.17 -13.14 -14.71
CA TRP A 169 -8.59 -13.12 -14.97
C TRP A 169 -8.89 -13.05 -16.47
N LEU A 170 -8.15 -12.23 -17.24
CA LEU A 170 -8.23 -12.19 -18.70
C LEU A 170 -7.96 -13.57 -19.32
N VAL A 171 -6.88 -14.24 -18.92
CA VAL A 171 -6.53 -15.57 -19.39
C VAL A 171 -7.66 -16.56 -19.11
N LEU A 172 -8.25 -16.52 -17.93
CA LEU A 172 -9.38 -17.38 -17.58
C LEU A 172 -10.64 -17.10 -18.43
N GLU A 173 -10.97 -15.82 -18.66
CA GLU A 173 -12.11 -15.47 -19.53
C GLU A 173 -11.87 -15.87 -21.00
N VAL A 174 -10.63 -15.72 -21.49
CA VAL A 174 -10.24 -16.19 -22.84
C VAL A 174 -10.42 -17.70 -22.96
N ILE A 175 -9.92 -18.46 -21.97
CA ILE A 175 -10.02 -19.93 -21.96
C ILE A 175 -11.48 -20.40 -21.85
N LEU A 176 -12.29 -19.74 -21.04
CA LEU A 176 -13.65 -20.18 -20.71
C LEU A 176 -14.71 -19.66 -21.69
N ARG A 177 -14.49 -18.49 -22.31
CA ARG A 177 -15.53 -17.77 -23.05
C ARG A 177 -15.04 -17.10 -24.33
N ARG A 178 -14.34 -17.78 -25.17
CA ARG A 178 -13.73 -17.29 -26.43
C ARG A 178 -14.38 -16.07 -27.12
N ARG A 179 -15.69 -15.84 -26.91
CA ARG A 179 -16.47 -14.78 -27.58
C ARG A 179 -16.19 -13.33 -27.11
N HIS A 180 -15.65 -13.13 -25.92
CA HIS A 180 -15.37 -11.78 -25.37
C HIS A 180 -13.88 -11.51 -25.15
N ALA A 181 -13.04 -12.48 -25.48
CA ALA A 181 -11.58 -12.38 -25.29
C ALA A 181 -11.01 -11.14 -25.98
N LEU A 182 -11.41 -10.88 -27.23
CA LEU A 182 -10.92 -9.76 -28.00
C LEU A 182 -11.29 -8.41 -27.36
N LEU A 183 -12.55 -8.27 -26.91
CA LEU A 183 -13.01 -7.04 -26.23
C LEU A 183 -12.22 -6.75 -24.95
N VAL A 184 -11.95 -7.78 -24.18
CA VAL A 184 -11.22 -7.64 -22.91
C VAL A 184 -9.73 -7.35 -23.16
N ILE A 185 -9.13 -7.97 -24.17
CA ILE A 185 -7.75 -7.67 -24.60
C ILE A 185 -7.66 -6.21 -25.07
N VAL A 186 -8.61 -5.74 -25.86
CA VAL A 186 -8.65 -4.36 -26.34
C VAL A 186 -8.85 -3.37 -25.18
N LEU A 187 -9.78 -3.65 -24.25
CA LEU A 187 -10.02 -2.80 -23.09
C LEU A 187 -8.82 -2.76 -22.15
N PHE A 188 -8.21 -3.92 -21.86
CA PHE A 188 -7.02 -3.99 -20.99
C PHE A 188 -5.80 -3.37 -21.68
N GLY A 189 -5.58 -3.67 -22.96
CA GLY A 189 -4.54 -3.05 -23.78
C GLY A 189 -4.73 -1.54 -23.90
N GLY A 190 -5.97 -1.08 -24.09
CA GLY A 190 -6.34 0.34 -24.10
C GLY A 190 -6.06 1.01 -22.75
N LEU A 191 -6.37 0.35 -21.63
CA LEU A 191 -6.09 0.87 -20.29
C LEU A 191 -4.58 0.97 -20.03
N VAL A 192 -3.82 -0.05 -20.42
CA VAL A 192 -2.34 -0.05 -20.31
C VAL A 192 -1.74 1.03 -21.22
N ALA A 193 -2.23 1.16 -22.45
CA ALA A 193 -1.78 2.20 -23.38
C ALA A 193 -2.15 3.61 -22.88
N ALA A 194 -3.36 3.81 -22.36
CA ALA A 194 -3.78 5.06 -21.75
C ALA A 194 -2.92 5.40 -20.52
N ALA A 195 -2.66 4.42 -19.65
CA ALA A 195 -1.76 4.60 -18.51
C ALA A 195 -0.33 4.95 -18.96
N ALA A 196 0.18 4.31 -20.02
CA ALA A 196 1.50 4.60 -20.57
C ALA A 196 1.56 5.99 -21.24
N LEU A 197 0.49 6.43 -21.93
CA LEU A 197 0.40 7.76 -22.52
C LEU A 197 0.29 8.85 -21.46
N VAL A 198 -0.55 8.66 -20.44
CA VAL A 198 -0.64 9.55 -19.29
C VAL A 198 0.72 9.62 -18.57
N TRP A 199 1.40 8.47 -18.46
CA TRP A 199 2.76 8.36 -17.94
C TRP A 199 3.77 9.16 -18.75
N GLN A 200 3.80 8.99 -20.09
CA GLN A 200 4.73 9.73 -20.95
C GLN A 200 4.49 11.23 -20.88
N ARG A 201 3.24 11.68 -20.94
CA ARG A 201 2.90 13.11 -20.85
C ARG A 201 3.17 13.72 -19.46
N GLY A 202 2.98 12.95 -18.39
CA GLY A 202 3.31 13.37 -17.03
C GLY A 202 4.81 13.53 -16.75
N VAL A 203 5.67 12.89 -17.56
CA VAL A 203 7.14 12.93 -17.41
C VAL A 203 7.79 14.14 -18.11
N VAL A 204 7.12 14.75 -19.09
CA VAL A 204 7.77 15.67 -20.06
C VAL A 204 7.90 17.11 -19.55
N GLU A 205 7.12 17.56 -18.57
CA GLU A 205 7.25 18.92 -18.02
C GLU A 205 7.80 18.92 -16.59
N ALA A 206 9.08 18.63 -16.45
CA ALA A 206 9.75 18.78 -15.17
C ALA A 206 9.94 20.27 -14.84
N THR A 207 9.19 20.80 -13.87
CA THR A 207 9.60 22.05 -13.23
C THR A 207 10.94 21.81 -12.53
N PRO A 208 11.87 22.74 -12.56
CA PRO A 208 13.15 22.60 -11.85
C PRO A 208 12.94 22.42 -10.35
N ASN A 209 11.88 23.02 -9.78
CA ASN A 209 11.54 22.92 -8.38
C ASN A 209 10.93 21.56 -8.04
N LEU A 210 11.54 20.85 -7.12
CA LEU A 210 11.12 19.52 -6.67
C LEU A 210 10.13 19.55 -5.50
N LEU A 211 9.87 20.72 -4.90
CA LEU A 211 8.92 20.89 -3.80
C LEU A 211 7.47 20.88 -4.30
N ALA A 212 6.59 20.35 -3.49
CA ALA A 212 5.19 20.18 -3.83
C ALA A 212 4.36 21.46 -3.64
N ALA A 213 4.65 22.21 -2.61
CA ALA A 213 3.93 23.42 -2.23
C ALA A 213 4.93 24.51 -1.83
N PRO A 214 5.63 25.09 -2.81
CA PRO A 214 6.77 25.95 -2.54
C PRO A 214 6.41 27.27 -1.85
N SER A 215 5.18 27.73 -1.96
CA SER A 215 4.71 29.00 -1.37
C SER A 215 3.61 28.82 -0.32
N ASP A 216 3.18 27.59 -0.05
CA ASP A 216 2.09 27.31 0.88
C ASP A 216 2.52 26.29 1.94
N PHE A 217 2.92 26.80 3.10
CA PHE A 217 3.38 26.02 4.25
C PHE A 217 2.24 25.44 5.09
N THR A 218 0.97 25.71 4.75
CA THR A 218 -0.19 25.12 5.42
C THR A 218 -0.52 23.72 4.88
N GLN A 219 0.01 23.39 3.69
CA GLN A 219 -0.29 22.13 3.05
C GLN A 219 0.34 20.92 3.74
N LEU A 220 -0.34 19.77 3.64
CA LEU A 220 0.08 18.48 4.20
C LEU A 220 1.43 17.96 3.71
N ALA A 221 1.99 18.58 2.66
CA ALA A 221 3.34 18.27 2.18
C ALA A 221 4.42 18.70 3.19
N TRP A 222 4.14 19.70 4.02
CA TRP A 222 5.03 20.18 5.05
C TRP A 222 4.79 19.48 6.37
N ASP A 223 5.86 19.04 7.01
CA ASP A 223 5.84 18.34 8.27
C ASP A 223 6.53 19.17 9.36
N SER A 224 5.86 19.40 10.48
CA SER A 224 6.34 20.20 11.60
C SER A 224 6.46 19.41 12.91
N ARG A 225 6.57 18.09 12.85
CA ARG A 225 6.58 17.20 14.03
C ARG A 225 7.63 17.52 15.09
N ASN A 226 8.73 18.17 14.70
CA ASN A 226 9.81 18.51 15.62
C ASN A 226 9.72 19.94 16.20
N ALA A 227 8.62 20.63 15.92
CA ALA A 227 8.32 21.93 16.49
C ALA A 227 7.45 21.79 17.75
N GLU A 228 7.78 22.48 18.82
CA GLU A 228 6.89 22.64 19.97
C GLU A 228 5.69 23.53 19.60
N ARG A 229 5.96 24.55 18.78
CA ARG A 229 4.95 25.42 18.19
C ARG A 229 5.30 25.73 16.75
N PHE A 230 4.34 25.57 15.86
CA PHE A 230 4.43 26.02 14.47
C PHE A 230 3.11 26.62 14.03
N LEU A 231 3.11 27.89 13.69
CA LEU A 231 1.94 28.62 13.22
C LEU A 231 2.28 29.25 11.86
N VAL A 232 1.39 29.07 10.91
CA VAL A 232 1.43 29.72 9.60
C VAL A 232 0.30 30.74 9.53
N VAL A 233 0.64 31.99 9.23
CA VAL A 233 -0.34 33.05 8.95
C VAL A 233 -0.34 33.31 7.45
N GLU A 234 -1.46 32.99 6.81
CA GLU A 234 -1.62 33.15 5.37
C GLU A 234 -1.71 34.64 4.99
N ASP A 235 -1.28 34.95 3.78
CA ASP A 235 -1.37 36.29 3.20
C ASP A 235 -0.86 37.43 4.08
N ALA A 236 0.11 37.12 4.96
CA ALA A 236 0.53 38.00 6.04
C ALA A 236 1.22 39.28 5.56
N ALA A 237 1.89 39.28 4.38
CA ALA A 237 2.58 40.43 3.82
C ALA A 237 2.68 40.33 2.30
N PRO A 238 2.98 41.46 1.61
CA PRO A 238 3.43 41.44 0.21
C PRO A 238 4.67 40.56 0.07
N GLY A 239 4.70 39.71 -0.97
CA GLY A 239 5.85 38.86 -1.28
C GLY A 239 6.99 39.64 -1.93
N PRO A 240 8.10 38.93 -2.28
CA PRO A 240 9.28 39.55 -2.90
C PRO A 240 9.05 40.04 -4.33
N PHE A 241 7.96 39.63 -4.98
CA PHE A 241 7.61 40.00 -6.35
C PHE A 241 6.25 40.69 -6.38
N GLU A 242 6.06 41.54 -7.36
CA GLU A 242 4.78 42.26 -7.57
C GLU A 242 3.63 41.25 -7.70
N GLY A 243 2.53 41.52 -7.01
CA GLY A 243 1.34 40.66 -7.00
C GLY A 243 1.46 39.38 -6.19
N THR A 244 2.60 39.08 -5.57
CA THR A 244 2.75 37.89 -4.71
C THR A 244 2.43 38.18 -3.25
N ARG A 245 2.00 37.16 -2.53
CA ARG A 245 1.73 37.21 -1.09
C ARG A 245 2.63 36.20 -0.37
N ALA A 246 3.10 36.54 0.81
CA ALA A 246 3.96 35.71 1.64
C ALA A 246 3.23 35.26 2.89
N GLN A 247 3.60 34.09 3.37
CA GLN A 247 3.14 33.54 4.64
C GLN A 247 4.10 33.91 5.77
N ARG A 248 3.58 34.17 6.97
CA ARG A 248 4.37 34.39 8.17
C ARG A 248 4.48 33.07 8.93
N LEU A 249 5.69 32.63 9.16
CA LEU A 249 6.02 31.43 9.90
C LEU A 249 6.50 31.80 11.29
N ILE A 250 5.75 31.42 12.32
CA ILE A 250 6.10 31.61 13.72
C ILE A 250 6.37 30.25 14.32
N ALA A 251 7.58 30.02 14.80
CA ALA A 251 7.99 28.71 15.21
C ALA A 251 8.86 28.69 16.46
N THR A 252 8.67 27.67 17.29
CA THR A 252 9.50 27.30 18.41
C THR A 252 9.92 25.84 18.23
N ALA A 253 11.22 25.56 18.20
CA ALA A 253 11.72 24.20 18.15
C ALA A 253 11.63 23.55 19.54
N ALA A 254 11.43 22.23 19.60
CA ALA A 254 11.51 21.47 20.83
C ALA A 254 12.90 21.64 21.49
N ALA A 255 12.99 21.50 22.80
CA ALA A 255 14.19 21.85 23.59
C ALA A 255 15.48 21.13 23.11
N ASP A 256 15.35 19.91 22.61
CA ASP A 256 16.42 19.06 22.08
C ASP A 256 16.60 19.14 20.57
N ALA A 257 15.74 19.88 19.86
CA ALA A 257 15.70 20.00 18.42
C ALA A 257 15.98 21.43 17.93
N SER A 258 16.32 21.55 16.66
CA SER A 258 16.34 22.84 15.93
C SER A 258 15.51 22.78 14.65
N LEU A 259 15.15 21.58 14.16
CA LEU A 259 14.30 21.40 12.98
C LEU A 259 12.87 21.80 13.32
N VAL A 260 12.29 22.68 12.50
CA VAL A 260 10.93 23.20 12.71
C VAL A 260 9.97 22.65 11.65
N VAL A 261 10.33 22.83 10.38
CA VAL A 261 9.48 22.40 9.27
C VAL A 261 10.33 21.83 8.15
N TYR A 262 9.82 20.79 7.51
CA TYR A 262 10.49 20.17 6.39
C TYR A 262 9.52 19.57 5.37
N GLN A 263 10.04 19.41 4.15
CA GLN A 263 9.38 18.64 3.09
C GLN A 263 10.37 17.66 2.48
N SER A 264 9.95 16.40 2.32
CA SER A 264 10.75 15.36 1.68
C SER A 264 10.43 15.26 0.21
N VAL A 265 11.44 15.31 -0.66
CA VAL A 265 11.29 15.22 -2.12
C VAL A 265 11.81 13.91 -2.73
N GLY A 266 12.25 12.98 -1.91
CA GLY A 266 12.75 11.68 -2.33
C GLY A 266 14.25 11.51 -2.14
N ARG A 267 14.84 10.44 -2.71
CA ARG A 267 16.28 10.17 -2.61
C ARG A 267 17.08 11.02 -3.58
N SER A 268 18.27 11.42 -3.16
CA SER A 268 19.23 12.05 -4.05
C SER A 268 19.81 11.04 -5.04
N GLU A 269 20.14 11.52 -6.23
CA GLU A 269 20.83 10.73 -7.25
C GLU A 269 22.34 11.01 -7.16
N VAL A 270 23.15 9.95 -7.17
CA VAL A 270 24.61 10.07 -7.03
C VAL A 270 25.18 10.92 -8.16
N GLY A 271 26.03 11.89 -7.82
CA GLY A 271 26.68 12.76 -8.79
C GLY A 271 25.79 13.80 -9.46
N VAL A 272 24.53 13.89 -9.08
CA VAL A 272 23.63 14.96 -9.54
C VAL A 272 23.71 16.14 -8.58
N PRO A 273 24.04 17.35 -9.04
CA PRO A 273 24.08 18.53 -8.18
C PRO A 273 22.68 18.96 -7.75
N TYR A 274 22.57 19.43 -6.50
CA TYR A 274 21.34 19.97 -5.91
C TYR A 274 21.61 21.28 -5.20
N VAL A 275 20.62 22.15 -5.24
CA VAL A 275 20.61 23.45 -4.58
C VAL A 275 19.24 23.70 -3.97
N THR A 276 19.23 24.43 -2.84
CA THR A 276 18.01 24.76 -2.11
C THR A 276 17.94 26.25 -1.88
N SER A 277 16.77 26.86 -2.07
CA SER A 277 16.59 28.29 -1.79
C SER A 277 15.21 28.62 -1.23
N ILE A 278 15.11 29.79 -0.60
CA ILE A 278 13.86 30.37 -0.10
C ILE A 278 14.04 31.89 0.04
N TYR A 279 12.97 32.64 -0.19
CA TYR A 279 12.94 34.06 0.14
C TYR A 279 12.43 34.23 1.57
N LEU A 280 13.20 34.96 2.39
CA LEU A 280 12.88 35.26 3.77
C LEU A 280 12.99 36.75 4.06
N ARG A 281 12.12 37.25 4.95
CA ARG A 281 12.10 38.59 5.52
C ARG A 281 11.67 38.50 6.98
N ALA A 282 12.13 39.40 7.84
CA ALA A 282 11.68 39.47 9.22
C ALA A 282 11.57 40.91 9.67
N ASP A 283 10.62 41.21 10.55
CA ASP A 283 10.45 42.57 11.12
C ASP A 283 11.53 42.88 12.17
N VAL A 284 12.19 41.87 12.70
CA VAL A 284 13.32 41.97 13.65
C VAL A 284 14.45 41.10 13.14
N PRO A 285 15.67 41.61 13.06
CA PRO A 285 16.83 40.85 12.59
C PRO A 285 17.00 39.55 13.36
N GLN A 286 17.07 38.43 12.63
CA GLN A 286 17.22 37.11 13.21
C GLN A 286 17.96 36.14 12.28
N ARG A 287 18.27 34.97 12.79
CA ARG A 287 19.02 33.94 12.06
C ARG A 287 18.16 32.70 11.88
N VAL A 288 18.05 32.22 10.63
CA VAL A 288 17.35 30.99 10.25
C VAL A 288 18.32 30.08 9.52
N ARG A 289 18.29 28.79 9.83
CA ARG A 289 19.12 27.82 9.12
C ARG A 289 18.31 27.09 8.06
N LEU A 290 18.74 27.22 6.81
CA LEU A 290 18.26 26.44 5.68
C LEU A 290 19.14 25.18 5.50
N ASN A 291 18.53 24.01 5.35
CA ASN A 291 19.25 22.73 5.24
C ASN A 291 18.57 21.82 4.21
N SER A 292 19.37 21.10 3.43
CA SER A 292 18.90 20.16 2.40
C SER A 292 19.32 18.70 2.65
N ASN A 293 19.85 18.35 3.82
CA ASN A 293 20.61 17.12 4.08
C ASN A 293 21.97 17.03 3.36
N LEU A 294 22.13 17.69 2.23
CA LEU A 294 23.38 17.75 1.47
C LEU A 294 24.20 19.00 1.85
N ALA A 295 23.53 20.11 2.10
CA ALA A 295 24.14 21.39 2.40
C ALA A 295 23.34 22.14 3.49
N SER A 296 23.99 23.02 4.20
CA SER A 296 23.40 23.88 5.23
C SER A 296 23.91 25.30 5.12
N LEU A 297 23.01 26.26 5.32
CA LEU A 297 23.30 27.68 5.34
C LEU A 297 22.59 28.34 6.53
N VAL A 298 23.28 29.21 7.26
CA VAL A 298 22.62 30.11 8.20
C VAL A 298 22.40 31.44 7.50
N CYS A 299 21.12 31.82 7.36
CA CYS A 299 20.69 33.09 6.80
C CYS A 299 20.50 34.11 7.91
N GLU A 300 21.02 35.30 7.69
CA GLU A 300 20.70 36.51 8.46
C GLU A 300 19.53 37.20 7.74
N VAL A 301 18.40 37.32 8.41
CA VAL A 301 17.14 37.80 7.87
C VAL A 301 16.76 39.08 8.59
N ASP A 302 16.42 40.11 7.84
CA ASP A 302 16.02 41.44 8.32
C ASP A 302 14.75 41.93 7.58
N GLU A 303 14.46 43.20 7.64
CA GLU A 303 13.27 43.85 7.00
C GLU A 303 13.29 43.80 5.47
N VAL A 304 14.41 43.39 4.86
CA VAL A 304 14.55 43.32 3.39
C VAL A 304 14.43 41.86 2.95
N TRP A 305 13.66 41.64 1.89
CA TRP A 305 13.58 40.30 1.27
C TRP A 305 14.95 39.81 0.82
N ARG A 306 15.37 38.68 1.34
CA ARG A 306 16.61 38.00 0.94
C ARG A 306 16.33 36.63 0.42
N ARG A 307 16.97 36.27 -0.69
CA ARG A 307 16.99 34.88 -1.14
C ARG A 307 18.14 34.15 -0.47
N CYS A 308 17.82 33.22 0.44
CA CYS A 308 18.77 32.32 1.06
C CYS A 308 19.01 31.13 0.13
N VAL A 309 20.26 30.85 -0.22
CA VAL A 309 20.62 29.79 -1.17
C VAL A 309 21.72 28.92 -0.56
N THR A 310 21.48 27.62 -0.42
CA THR A 310 22.52 26.69 0.09
C THR A 310 23.64 26.52 -0.93
N PRO A 311 24.86 26.19 -0.49
CA PRO A 311 25.89 25.73 -1.41
C PRO A 311 25.41 24.53 -2.23
N VAL A 312 25.79 24.48 -3.50
CA VAL A 312 25.54 23.32 -4.37
C VAL A 312 26.29 22.09 -3.83
N ARG A 313 25.61 20.95 -3.81
CA ARG A 313 26.21 19.66 -3.42
C ARG A 313 25.67 18.53 -4.26
N ASP A 314 26.56 17.61 -4.61
CA ASP A 314 26.19 16.41 -5.31
C ASP A 314 25.39 15.46 -4.39
N GLY A 315 24.37 14.87 -4.95
CA GLY A 315 23.59 13.82 -4.31
C GLY A 315 24.43 12.59 -4.00
N ASN A 316 24.03 11.86 -2.98
CA ASN A 316 24.59 10.57 -2.61
C ASN A 316 23.47 9.55 -2.38
N ASP A 317 23.78 8.27 -2.44
CA ASP A 317 22.83 7.17 -2.31
C ASP A 317 22.22 7.04 -0.91
N ARG A 318 22.80 7.71 0.09
CA ARG A 318 22.39 7.64 1.51
C ARG A 318 21.43 8.74 1.92
N SER A 319 21.39 9.84 1.16
CA SER A 319 20.63 11.02 1.57
C SER A 319 19.23 11.03 0.98
N MET A 320 18.25 11.29 1.82
CA MET A 320 16.94 11.75 1.39
C MET A 320 17.02 13.23 1.03
N ASN A 321 16.56 13.61 -0.15
CA ASN A 321 16.40 15.01 -0.50
C ASN A 321 15.28 15.60 0.37
N GLN A 322 15.63 16.60 1.16
CA GLN A 322 14.70 17.29 2.06
C GLN A 322 15.00 18.79 2.06
N PHE A 323 13.96 19.56 1.93
CA PHE A 323 14.01 20.97 2.30
C PHE A 323 13.72 21.09 3.78
N LYS A 324 14.54 21.82 4.53
CA LYS A 324 14.39 21.98 5.97
C LYS A 324 14.64 23.41 6.41
N LEU A 325 13.77 23.92 7.29
CA LEU A 325 14.02 25.13 8.05
C LEU A 325 14.25 24.77 9.50
N HIS A 326 15.32 25.34 10.05
CA HIS A 326 15.73 25.18 11.43
C HIS A 326 15.81 26.53 12.12
N THR A 327 15.58 26.55 13.42
CA THR A 327 16.01 27.65 14.28
C THR A 327 17.54 27.72 14.33
N ALA A 328 18.11 28.87 14.70
CA ALA A 328 19.55 29.03 14.79
C ALA A 328 20.19 28.15 15.85
N SER A 329 19.47 27.86 16.93
CA SER A 329 19.89 27.02 18.06
C SER A 329 18.82 25.98 18.40
N ARG A 330 19.17 24.97 19.19
CA ARG A 330 18.20 24.03 19.78
C ARG A 330 17.27 24.78 20.74
N GLY A 331 16.01 24.42 20.75
CA GLY A 331 14.99 25.11 21.55
C GLY A 331 14.74 26.58 21.13
N GLY A 332 15.33 27.01 20.00
CA GLY A 332 15.24 28.39 19.52
C GLY A 332 13.87 28.69 18.88
N THR A 333 13.67 29.97 18.59
CA THR A 333 12.46 30.47 17.92
C THR A 333 12.84 31.25 16.66
N PHE A 334 11.90 31.37 15.73
CA PHE A 334 11.93 32.37 14.67
C PHE A 334 10.53 32.87 14.34
N ASP A 335 10.49 34.08 13.78
CA ASP A 335 9.27 34.73 13.28
C ASP A 335 9.61 35.44 11.97
N VAL A 336 9.31 34.81 10.84
CA VAL A 336 9.73 35.25 9.52
C VAL A 336 8.59 35.20 8.51
N TYR A 337 8.64 36.08 7.54
CA TYR A 337 7.88 35.96 6.30
C TYR A 337 8.65 35.09 5.33
N ALA A 338 7.99 34.10 4.74
CA ALA A 338 8.57 33.13 3.84
C ALA A 338 7.80 33.08 2.53
N PHE A 339 8.53 32.91 1.44
CA PHE A 339 7.98 32.79 0.10
C PHE A 339 8.89 31.96 -0.79
N GLY A 340 8.31 31.14 -1.65
CA GLY A 340 8.99 30.53 -2.79
C GLY A 340 10.13 29.60 -2.42
N ALA A 341 9.87 28.64 -1.56
CA ALA A 341 10.84 27.58 -1.28
C ALA A 341 11.15 26.78 -2.55
N GLN A 342 12.41 26.49 -2.82
CA GLN A 342 12.84 25.71 -3.97
C GLN A 342 13.87 24.67 -3.57
N TYR A 343 13.75 23.48 -4.12
CA TYR A 343 14.72 22.42 -4.10
C TYR A 343 14.93 21.94 -5.53
N GLU A 344 16.10 22.16 -6.10
CA GLU A 344 16.33 22.02 -7.53
C GLU A 344 17.53 21.14 -7.84
N ARG A 345 17.47 20.46 -8.99
CA ARG A 345 18.62 19.85 -9.63
C ARG A 345 19.33 20.88 -10.45
N GLY A 346 20.61 21.03 -10.27
CA GLY A 346 21.45 21.95 -11.02
C GLY A 346 22.51 22.62 -10.17
N VAL A 347 23.38 23.34 -10.81
CA VAL A 347 24.47 24.11 -10.20
C VAL A 347 24.06 25.54 -9.85
N GLU A 348 22.91 25.98 -10.33
CA GLU A 348 22.37 27.31 -10.10
C GLU A 348 20.89 27.24 -9.73
N VAL A 349 20.43 28.23 -8.97
CA VAL A 349 19.02 28.36 -8.61
C VAL A 349 18.30 29.10 -9.73
N SER A 350 17.24 28.49 -10.25
CA SER A 350 16.40 29.13 -11.25
C SER A 350 15.61 30.32 -10.69
N ALA A 351 15.00 31.12 -11.57
CA ALA A 351 13.96 32.05 -11.17
C ALA A 351 12.84 31.31 -10.46
N PHE A 352 12.21 31.93 -9.46
CA PHE A 352 11.10 31.29 -8.78
C PHE A 352 9.99 30.91 -9.77
N THR A 353 9.61 29.66 -9.77
CA THR A 353 8.48 29.14 -10.54
C THR A 353 7.51 28.49 -9.58
N ASP A 354 6.29 28.96 -9.58
CA ASP A 354 5.22 28.31 -8.82
C ASP A 354 4.98 26.90 -9.39
N ALA A 355 4.92 25.91 -8.51
CA ALA A 355 4.70 24.55 -8.94
C ALA A 355 3.26 24.42 -9.45
N ARG A 356 3.10 24.23 -10.75
CA ARG A 356 1.76 24.04 -11.34
C ARG A 356 1.24 22.65 -11.00
N PRO A 357 -0.05 22.51 -10.66
CA PRO A 357 -0.66 21.21 -10.42
C PRO A 357 -0.50 20.32 -11.66
N ARG A 358 0.05 19.13 -11.47
CA ARG A 358 0.26 18.11 -12.52
C ARG A 358 -0.78 17.03 -12.41
N TRP A 359 -1.15 16.47 -13.56
CA TRP A 359 -2.12 15.37 -13.65
C TRP A 359 -1.71 14.13 -12.85
N ILE A 360 -0.40 13.89 -12.73
CA ILE A 360 0.15 12.80 -11.91
C ILE A 360 1.31 13.37 -11.11
N PRO A 361 1.30 13.23 -9.78
CA PRO A 361 2.39 13.68 -8.94
C PRO A 361 3.73 13.04 -9.36
N GLN A 362 4.76 13.87 -9.51
CA GLN A 362 6.06 13.43 -10.00
C GLN A 362 6.69 12.35 -9.12
N ALA A 363 6.44 12.38 -7.82
CA ALA A 363 6.86 11.35 -6.89
C ALA A 363 6.22 9.97 -7.21
N MET A 364 4.98 9.94 -7.69
CA MET A 364 4.33 8.71 -8.17
C MET A 364 4.96 8.21 -9.45
N VAL A 365 5.19 9.13 -10.42
CA VAL A 365 5.84 8.79 -11.69
C VAL A 365 7.22 8.19 -11.44
N ARG A 366 8.03 8.81 -10.59
CA ARG A 366 9.38 8.31 -10.23
C ARG A 366 9.32 6.97 -9.51
N ARG A 367 8.34 6.75 -8.65
CA ARG A 367 8.19 5.47 -7.91
C ARG A 367 7.71 4.33 -8.78
N LEU A 368 6.88 4.62 -9.77
CA LEU A 368 6.40 3.63 -10.72
C LEU A 368 7.34 3.46 -11.93
N ASP A 369 8.39 4.30 -12.06
CA ASP A 369 9.39 4.16 -13.13
C ASP A 369 10.15 2.84 -13.00
N LEU A 370 9.83 1.91 -13.90
CA LEU A 370 10.42 0.58 -13.94
C LEU A 370 11.91 0.62 -14.32
N ARG A 371 12.40 1.71 -14.93
CA ARG A 371 13.83 1.90 -15.26
C ARG A 371 14.67 2.13 -14.01
N ARG A 372 14.03 2.44 -12.89
CA ARG A 372 14.64 2.67 -11.57
C ARG A 372 14.36 1.54 -10.59
N LEU A 373 14.24 0.31 -11.08
CA LEU A 373 14.11 -0.89 -10.24
C LEU A 373 15.35 -1.13 -9.36
N ASP A 374 16.51 -0.64 -9.80
CA ASP A 374 17.77 -0.57 -9.04
C ASP A 374 17.67 0.30 -7.78
N LEU A 375 16.71 1.22 -7.75
CA LEU A 375 16.33 1.95 -6.55
C LEU A 375 15.40 1.13 -5.63
N ALA A 376 15.35 -0.20 -5.80
CA ALA A 376 14.81 -1.07 -4.77
C ALA A 376 15.56 -0.72 -3.47
N PRO A 377 14.86 -0.23 -2.45
CA PRO A 377 15.51 0.44 -1.36
C PRO A 377 16.51 -0.52 -0.71
N ALA A 378 17.74 -0.03 -0.49
CA ALA A 378 18.76 -0.74 0.28
C ALA A 378 18.20 -1.31 1.60
N GLY A 379 17.17 -0.66 2.16
CA GLY A 379 16.39 -1.13 3.28
C GLY A 379 15.68 -2.47 3.06
N ARG A 380 15.11 -2.76 1.87
CA ARG A 380 14.44 -4.06 1.63
C ARG A 380 15.43 -5.21 1.53
N VAL A 381 16.59 -4.98 0.91
CA VAL A 381 17.66 -5.97 0.88
C VAL A 381 18.19 -6.19 2.29
N GLY A 382 18.41 -5.12 3.05
CA GLY A 382 18.84 -5.19 4.44
C GLY A 382 17.84 -5.92 5.34
N SER A 383 16.54 -5.65 5.20
CA SER A 383 15.51 -6.36 5.97
C SER A 383 15.37 -7.83 5.58
N LEU A 384 15.54 -8.16 4.29
CA LEU A 384 15.55 -9.54 3.82
C LEU A 384 16.76 -10.30 4.38
N GLN A 385 17.95 -9.69 4.36
CA GLN A 385 19.18 -10.25 4.96
C GLN A 385 19.03 -10.44 6.48
N ALA A 386 18.48 -9.44 7.17
CA ALA A 386 18.15 -9.53 8.60
C ALA A 386 17.18 -10.70 8.87
N GLY A 387 16.13 -10.85 8.08
CA GLY A 387 15.21 -11.97 8.20
C GLY A 387 15.88 -13.33 7.99
N TRP A 388 16.73 -13.46 6.97
CA TRP A 388 17.48 -14.69 6.72
C TRP A 388 18.51 -14.99 7.83
N SER A 389 19.13 -13.99 8.47
CA SER A 389 20.00 -14.26 9.63
C SER A 389 19.21 -14.84 10.79
N ILE A 390 17.99 -14.31 11.05
CA ILE A 390 17.10 -14.87 12.07
C ILE A 390 16.73 -16.33 11.74
N VAL A 391 16.35 -16.61 10.49
CA VAL A 391 16.01 -17.98 10.06
C VAL A 391 17.17 -18.96 10.27
N ARG A 392 18.41 -18.54 9.99
CA ARG A 392 19.59 -19.39 10.19
C ARG A 392 19.85 -19.69 11.66
N GLU A 393 19.58 -18.74 12.56
CA GLU A 393 19.77 -18.91 14.01
C GLU A 393 18.66 -19.75 14.63
N GLN A 394 17.41 -19.60 14.16
CA GLN A 394 16.23 -20.25 14.73
C GLN A 394 15.35 -20.89 13.63
N PRO A 395 15.87 -21.90 12.89
CA PRO A 395 15.19 -22.40 11.67
C PRO A 395 13.89 -23.15 11.96
N TRP A 396 13.79 -23.86 13.08
CA TRP A 396 12.68 -24.79 13.31
C TRP A 396 11.41 -24.10 13.81
N PHE A 397 11.52 -23.20 14.78
CA PHE A 397 10.37 -22.61 15.48
C PHE A 397 10.30 -21.09 15.34
N GLY A 398 11.34 -20.45 14.77
CA GLY A 398 11.44 -19.00 14.69
C GLY A 398 11.62 -18.33 16.04
N ILE A 399 11.44 -17.02 16.09
CA ILE A 399 11.65 -16.21 17.29
C ILE A 399 10.37 -15.66 17.92
N GLY A 400 9.21 -15.92 17.34
CA GLY A 400 7.92 -15.39 17.77
C GLY A 400 7.66 -13.94 17.33
N HIS A 401 6.38 -13.53 17.40
CA HIS A 401 5.95 -12.17 16.99
C HIS A 401 6.45 -11.09 17.94
N ALA A 402 6.50 -11.36 19.24
CA ALA A 402 6.89 -10.38 20.25
C ALA A 402 8.35 -9.94 20.10
N ARG A 403 9.24 -10.85 19.74
CA ARG A 403 10.69 -10.57 19.58
C ARG A 403 11.06 -10.10 18.18
N ALA A 404 10.23 -10.37 17.18
CA ALA A 404 10.57 -10.11 15.78
C ALA A 404 10.86 -8.62 15.50
N PRO A 405 10.07 -7.64 15.93
CA PRO A 405 10.34 -6.23 15.65
C PRO A 405 11.72 -5.79 16.16
N ASP A 406 12.08 -6.14 17.39
CA ASP A 406 13.36 -5.76 18.00
C ASP A 406 14.54 -6.46 17.32
N ALA A 407 14.38 -7.74 16.99
CA ALA A 407 15.41 -8.51 16.30
C ALA A 407 15.69 -7.98 14.89
N PHE A 408 14.66 -7.58 14.13
CA PHE A 408 14.83 -6.92 12.84
C PHE A 408 15.49 -5.55 12.99
N LEU A 409 15.04 -4.75 13.97
CA LEU A 409 15.56 -3.43 14.27
C LEU A 409 17.06 -3.45 14.58
N GLU A 410 17.49 -4.39 15.43
CA GLU A 410 18.88 -4.58 15.81
C GLU A 410 19.76 -4.91 14.60
N ARG A 411 19.34 -5.91 13.79
CA ARG A 411 20.12 -6.38 12.63
C ARG A 411 20.18 -5.36 11.51
N THR A 412 19.10 -4.65 11.23
CA THR A 412 19.10 -3.59 10.21
C THR A 412 19.95 -2.39 10.63
N ARG A 413 19.97 -2.05 11.93
CA ARG A 413 20.90 -1.04 12.49
C ARG A 413 22.34 -1.47 12.37
N ALA A 414 22.67 -2.70 12.77
CA ALA A 414 24.02 -3.25 12.68
C ALA A 414 24.55 -3.29 11.24
N ALA A 415 23.66 -3.53 10.27
CA ALA A 415 23.99 -3.51 8.85
C ALA A 415 24.10 -2.08 8.26
N GLY A 416 23.82 -1.03 9.02
CA GLY A 416 23.82 0.36 8.53
C GLY A 416 22.77 0.64 7.46
N THR A 417 21.70 -0.18 7.41
CA THR A 417 20.60 -0.05 6.44
C THR A 417 19.42 0.74 7.02
N GLU A 418 18.38 0.97 6.21
CA GLU A 418 17.12 1.54 6.70
C GLU A 418 16.58 0.67 7.85
N VAL A 419 16.22 1.33 8.96
CA VAL A 419 15.74 0.66 10.17
C VAL A 419 14.34 0.14 9.92
N LEU A 420 14.17 -1.18 9.86
CA LEU A 420 12.91 -1.86 9.57
C LEU A 420 12.62 -2.92 10.62
N THR A 421 11.34 -3.14 10.90
CA THR A 421 10.84 -4.04 11.94
C THR A 421 10.29 -5.36 11.38
N TYR A 422 10.44 -5.61 10.07
CA TYR A 422 9.95 -6.81 9.37
C TYR A 422 10.64 -7.03 8.02
N ALA A 423 10.51 -8.25 7.47
CA ALA A 423 11.29 -8.71 6.31
C ALA A 423 10.90 -8.12 4.94
N HIS A 424 9.76 -7.42 4.80
CA HIS A 424 9.17 -7.05 3.50
C HIS A 424 9.04 -8.21 2.49
N ASN A 425 8.98 -9.43 2.98
CA ASN A 425 8.73 -10.66 2.23
C ASN A 425 8.02 -11.64 3.15
N LEU A 426 6.85 -12.11 2.74
CA LEU A 426 6.00 -12.96 3.59
C LEU A 426 6.66 -14.27 3.98
N LEU A 427 7.32 -14.95 3.03
CA LEU A 427 7.96 -16.23 3.30
C LEU A 427 9.06 -16.10 4.36
N VAL A 428 9.94 -15.10 4.18
CA VAL A 428 11.03 -14.84 5.13
C VAL A 428 10.47 -14.39 6.47
N GLN A 429 9.41 -13.58 6.48
CA GLN A 429 8.75 -13.17 7.72
C GLN A 429 8.15 -14.36 8.47
N VAL A 430 7.44 -15.24 7.76
CA VAL A 430 6.86 -16.47 8.38
C VAL A 430 7.96 -17.36 8.92
N LEU A 431 9.03 -17.58 8.15
CA LEU A 431 10.17 -18.39 8.61
C LEU A 431 10.88 -17.76 9.81
N ALA A 432 11.08 -16.43 9.80
CA ALA A 432 11.72 -15.76 10.93
C ALA A 432 10.88 -15.82 12.21
N VAL A 433 9.55 -15.67 12.08
CA VAL A 433 8.65 -15.63 13.23
C VAL A 433 8.25 -17.03 13.70
N HIS A 434 7.91 -17.91 12.77
CA HIS A 434 7.30 -19.21 13.07
C HIS A 434 8.22 -20.42 12.74
N GLY A 435 9.35 -20.20 12.07
CA GLY A 435 10.23 -21.28 11.61
C GLY A 435 9.57 -22.20 10.56
N VAL A 436 10.25 -23.29 10.26
CA VAL A 436 9.79 -24.32 9.30
C VAL A 436 8.52 -25.00 9.79
N VAL A 437 8.40 -25.27 11.11
CA VAL A 437 7.23 -25.91 11.69
C VAL A 437 5.99 -25.05 11.53
N GLY A 438 6.09 -23.76 11.81
CA GLY A 438 4.96 -22.84 11.62
C GLY A 438 4.63 -22.61 10.15
N LEU A 439 5.62 -22.55 9.26
CA LEU A 439 5.38 -22.50 7.80
C LEU A 439 4.62 -23.75 7.34
N ALA A 440 5.00 -24.94 7.80
CA ALA A 440 4.28 -26.17 7.50
C ALA A 440 2.82 -26.10 7.98
N GLY A 441 2.56 -25.54 9.16
CA GLY A 441 1.21 -25.31 9.67
C GLY A 441 0.38 -24.42 8.74
N TRP A 442 0.93 -23.28 8.28
CA TRP A 442 0.26 -22.41 7.31
C TRP A 442 -0.01 -23.08 5.96
N LEU A 443 0.95 -23.88 5.46
CA LEU A 443 0.77 -24.63 4.21
C LEU A 443 -0.33 -25.69 4.34
N VAL A 444 -0.36 -26.43 5.46
CA VAL A 444 -1.43 -27.40 5.75
C VAL A 444 -2.81 -26.73 5.76
N LEU A 445 -2.93 -25.55 6.40
CA LEU A 445 -4.19 -24.79 6.39
C LEU A 445 -4.61 -24.42 4.97
N VAL A 446 -3.69 -23.86 4.19
CA VAL A 446 -3.96 -23.44 2.79
C VAL A 446 -4.41 -24.65 1.96
N VAL A 447 -3.69 -25.77 2.03
CA VAL A 447 -4.03 -27.00 1.30
C VAL A 447 -5.39 -27.54 1.74
N ALA A 448 -5.64 -27.61 3.05
CA ALA A 448 -6.92 -28.09 3.58
C ALA A 448 -8.10 -27.25 3.09
N VAL A 449 -7.97 -25.92 3.13
CA VAL A 449 -9.03 -25.01 2.68
C VAL A 449 -9.21 -25.06 1.17
N LEU A 450 -8.14 -25.06 0.37
CA LEU A 450 -8.23 -25.15 -1.09
C LEU A 450 -8.74 -26.52 -1.57
N SER A 451 -8.53 -27.60 -0.79
CA SER A 451 -9.08 -28.91 -1.11
C SER A 451 -10.61 -28.95 -1.02
N ALA A 452 -11.20 -28.10 -0.18
CA ALA A 452 -12.66 -27.96 -0.06
C ALA A 452 -13.28 -27.05 -1.13
N VAL A 453 -12.45 -26.37 -1.92
CA VAL A 453 -12.95 -25.52 -3.01
C VAL A 453 -13.15 -26.35 -4.26
N SER A 454 -14.35 -26.26 -4.85
CA SER A 454 -14.68 -26.94 -6.12
C SER A 454 -13.74 -26.52 -7.26
N GLY A 455 -13.70 -27.31 -8.34
CA GLY A 455 -12.90 -26.97 -9.52
C GLY A 455 -13.23 -25.60 -10.10
N GLU A 456 -14.50 -25.24 -10.18
CA GLU A 456 -14.97 -23.93 -10.61
C GLU A 456 -14.62 -22.83 -9.59
N GLY A 457 -14.76 -23.10 -8.28
CA GLY A 457 -14.36 -22.19 -7.22
C GLY A 457 -12.87 -21.87 -7.27
N ARG A 458 -12.00 -22.88 -7.51
CA ARG A 458 -10.55 -22.68 -7.67
C ARG A 458 -10.21 -21.78 -8.86
N ARG A 459 -10.90 -21.96 -10.00
CA ARG A 459 -10.73 -21.09 -11.17
C ARG A 459 -11.10 -19.64 -10.84
N ARG A 460 -12.19 -19.43 -10.12
CA ARG A 460 -12.62 -18.07 -9.70
C ARG A 460 -11.65 -17.41 -8.73
N LEU A 461 -11.02 -18.19 -7.85
CA LEU A 461 -10.02 -17.69 -6.90
C LEU A 461 -8.65 -17.43 -7.52
N ALA A 462 -8.33 -18.01 -8.68
CA ALA A 462 -6.99 -17.93 -9.25
C ALA A 462 -6.47 -16.47 -9.38
N PRO A 463 -7.23 -15.48 -9.85
CA PRO A 463 -6.75 -14.09 -9.90
C PRO A 463 -6.43 -13.51 -8.53
N LEU A 464 -7.24 -13.81 -7.51
CA LEU A 464 -6.98 -13.42 -6.13
C LEU A 464 -5.71 -14.08 -5.59
N LEU A 465 -5.55 -15.38 -5.79
CA LEU A 465 -4.38 -16.12 -5.31
C LEU A 465 -3.08 -15.64 -5.98
N ILE A 466 -3.12 -15.33 -7.27
CA ILE A 466 -1.97 -14.78 -7.99
C ILE A 466 -1.63 -13.37 -7.47
N ALA A 467 -2.63 -12.52 -7.24
CA ALA A 467 -2.41 -11.20 -6.64
C ALA A 467 -1.77 -11.31 -5.26
N LEU A 468 -2.29 -12.23 -4.43
CA LEU A 468 -1.76 -12.49 -3.08
C LEU A 468 -0.34 -13.02 -3.11
N LEU A 469 -0.02 -13.93 -4.01
CA LEU A 469 1.33 -14.46 -4.17
C LEU A 469 2.33 -13.35 -4.51
N LEU A 470 1.97 -12.46 -5.43
CA LEU A 470 2.80 -11.31 -5.76
C LEU A 470 2.92 -10.32 -4.60
N LEU A 471 1.84 -10.00 -3.91
CA LEU A 471 1.90 -9.14 -2.72
C LEU A 471 2.79 -9.76 -1.65
N ALA A 472 2.71 -11.07 -1.44
CA ALA A 472 3.50 -11.82 -0.47
C ALA A 472 5.00 -11.78 -0.75
N THR A 473 5.41 -11.73 -2.03
CA THR A 473 6.84 -11.63 -2.39
C THR A 473 7.43 -10.25 -2.12
N TRP A 474 6.59 -9.19 -2.07
CA TRP A 474 7.04 -7.81 -1.97
C TRP A 474 6.74 -7.14 -0.62
N ASP A 475 5.84 -7.72 0.18
CA ASP A 475 5.47 -7.16 1.48
C ASP A 475 4.80 -8.20 2.39
N VAL A 476 4.70 -7.90 3.68
CA VAL A 476 4.02 -8.74 4.70
C VAL A 476 2.59 -8.28 4.98
N THR A 477 2.05 -7.41 4.15
CA THR A 477 0.72 -6.79 4.30
C THR A 477 -0.45 -7.78 4.31
N PHE A 478 -0.18 -9.03 3.94
CA PHE A 478 -1.14 -10.14 3.98
C PHE A 478 -1.76 -10.37 5.36
N PHE A 479 -0.99 -10.23 6.42
CA PHE A 479 -1.49 -10.39 7.80
C PHE A 479 -2.26 -9.18 8.33
N ALA A 480 -2.25 -8.06 7.60
CA ALA A 480 -3.11 -6.94 7.96
C ALA A 480 -4.58 -7.32 7.74
N PRO A 481 -5.51 -6.90 8.62
CA PRO A 481 -6.94 -7.21 8.49
C PRO A 481 -7.52 -6.83 7.13
N SER A 482 -7.01 -5.76 6.52
CA SER A 482 -7.42 -5.27 5.20
C SER A 482 -7.14 -6.24 4.05
N GLY A 483 -6.11 -7.09 4.17
CA GLY A 483 -5.78 -8.13 3.18
C GLY A 483 -6.34 -9.49 3.57
N PHE A 484 -6.17 -9.86 4.83
CA PHE A 484 -6.55 -11.19 5.34
C PHE A 484 -8.08 -11.43 5.30
N LEU A 485 -8.88 -10.46 5.75
CA LEU A 485 -10.33 -10.64 5.85
C LEU A 485 -11.02 -10.82 4.48
N PRO A 486 -10.81 -9.96 3.47
CA PRO A 486 -11.40 -10.15 2.16
C PRO A 486 -11.02 -11.47 1.50
N MET A 487 -9.76 -11.87 1.65
CA MET A 487 -9.28 -13.17 1.16
C MET A 487 -10.02 -14.33 1.82
N THR A 488 -10.09 -14.34 3.15
CA THR A 488 -10.76 -15.40 3.91
C THR A 488 -12.22 -15.52 3.52
N LEU A 489 -12.92 -14.40 3.37
CA LEU A 489 -14.33 -14.38 2.95
C LEU A 489 -14.51 -14.90 1.52
N ALA A 490 -13.64 -14.53 0.58
CA ALA A 490 -13.70 -15.00 -0.80
C ALA A 490 -13.45 -16.52 -0.90
N ILE A 491 -12.43 -17.01 -0.20
CA ILE A 491 -12.12 -18.44 -0.14
C ILE A 491 -13.27 -19.23 0.51
N ALA A 492 -13.79 -18.73 1.63
CA ALA A 492 -14.92 -19.35 2.34
C ALA A 492 -16.16 -19.45 1.44
N TRP A 493 -16.47 -18.37 0.71
CA TRP A 493 -17.58 -18.39 -0.23
C TRP A 493 -17.39 -19.45 -1.32
N CYS A 494 -16.21 -19.55 -1.92
CA CYS A 494 -15.90 -20.53 -2.95
C CYS A 494 -15.91 -21.97 -2.43
N ALA A 495 -15.50 -22.19 -1.17
CA ALA A 495 -15.60 -23.49 -0.50
C ALA A 495 -17.05 -23.87 -0.15
N GLY A 496 -17.92 -22.89 0.08
CA GLY A 496 -19.34 -23.12 0.36
C GLY A 496 -20.21 -23.36 -0.88
N THR A 497 -19.68 -23.15 -2.10
CA THR A 497 -20.44 -23.41 -3.35
C THR A 497 -20.23 -24.84 -3.81
N SER A 498 -21.33 -25.63 -3.88
CA SER A 498 -21.30 -26.93 -4.54
C SER A 498 -21.31 -26.77 -6.07
N ASP A 499 -20.80 -27.77 -6.80
CA ASP A 499 -20.85 -27.79 -8.28
C ASP A 499 -22.29 -27.76 -8.81
N ASP A 500 -23.26 -28.20 -8.03
CA ASP A 500 -24.68 -28.15 -8.38
C ASP A 500 -25.26 -26.72 -8.39
N ASP A 501 -24.80 -25.84 -7.50
CA ASP A 501 -25.16 -24.42 -7.53
C ASP A 501 -24.61 -23.70 -8.79
N ALA A 502 -23.49 -24.19 -9.33
CA ALA A 502 -22.88 -23.66 -10.55
C ALA A 502 -23.59 -24.13 -11.83
N ARG A 503 -24.24 -25.29 -11.78
CA ARG A 503 -24.95 -25.94 -12.92
C ARG A 503 -26.45 -25.66 -12.94
N SER A 504 -27.02 -25.05 -11.89
CA SER A 504 -28.45 -24.72 -11.87
C SER A 504 -28.77 -23.85 -13.09
N PRO A 505 -29.51 -24.40 -14.08
CA PRO A 505 -29.87 -23.61 -15.25
C PRO A 505 -30.71 -22.45 -14.76
N THR A 506 -30.35 -21.25 -15.21
CA THR A 506 -31.25 -20.09 -15.15
C THR A 506 -32.62 -20.60 -15.60
N VAL A 507 -33.58 -20.61 -14.68
CA VAL A 507 -34.97 -20.88 -14.99
C VAL A 507 -35.30 -20.07 -16.24
N LYS A 508 -35.43 -20.76 -17.38
CA LYS A 508 -35.98 -20.15 -18.59
C LYS A 508 -37.29 -19.56 -18.15
N ARG A 509 -37.37 -18.23 -18.08
CA ARG A 509 -38.68 -17.57 -17.95
C ARG A 509 -39.52 -18.15 -19.07
N PRO A 510 -40.71 -18.70 -18.78
CA PRO A 510 -41.62 -19.09 -19.85
C PRO A 510 -41.82 -17.83 -20.70
N ASN A 511 -41.63 -18.01 -22.03
CA ASN A 511 -41.96 -16.98 -22.99
C ASN A 511 -43.41 -16.61 -22.72
N SER A 512 -43.67 -15.42 -22.23
CA SER A 512 -44.97 -14.81 -22.25
C SER A 512 -45.31 -14.57 -23.74
N THR A 513 -46.08 -15.47 -24.31
CA THR A 513 -46.82 -15.25 -25.55
C THR A 513 -47.81 -14.14 -25.33
#